data_5a36fce5f9a57be9bd05b3ef8d60a74f
#
_entry.id   5a36fce5f9a57be9bd05b3ef8d60a74f
#
_cell.length_a   1.000
_cell.length_b   1.000
_cell.length_c   1.000
_cell.angle_alpha   90.00
_cell.angle_beta   90.00
_cell.angle_gamma   90.00
#
_symmetry.space_group_name_H-M   'P 1'
#
loop_
_entity.id
_entity.type
_entity.pdbx_description
1 polymer ?
#
loop_
_entity_poly.entity_id
_entity_poly.type
_entity_poly.pdbx_seq_one_letter_code
_entity_poly.pdbx_strand_id
1 'polypeptide(L)'
;MRHAGTVIVLSAVALAGLSLVHPFGNPRVEPARGLDTLLHNARMPEDAKQLLVTKCADCHSNETQWPVYARLAPGSWLIERDIVEARRKMNLSTWDQISDDAQDVLVGKIIAEAKSGDMPPPQYRALHWSAKLTQTDVAILSRLGKEGQTESTSDGPGDAVRGKDVFEKRCTGCHAMDADREGPRMAGVFGRKAGSVAGFDYSAGLKNSGITWNEATLEKWLRGPDTMVPDTKMDFYVAKAQERSDLIAYLKQNAEAIR
;
A
#
# COMPACT_ATOMS: atom_id res chain seq x y z
N MET A 1 -46.85 -18.15 24.48
CA MET A 1 -45.84 -17.21 25.04
C MET A 1 -44.60 -17.91 25.63
N ARG A 2 -44.68 -19.10 26.25
CA ARG A 2 -43.51 -19.82 26.85
C ARG A 2 -42.45 -20.25 25.81
N HIS A 3 -42.81 -20.67 24.58
CA HIS A 3 -41.86 -21.08 23.53
C HIS A 3 -41.06 -19.91 22.94
N ALA A 4 -41.63 -18.72 22.85
CA ALA A 4 -40.97 -17.55 22.34
C ALA A 4 -39.79 -17.12 23.26
N GLY A 5 -40.03 -17.16 24.60
CA GLY A 5 -38.96 -16.84 25.57
C GLY A 5 -37.81 -17.84 25.53
N THR A 6 -38.10 -19.13 25.39
CA THR A 6 -37.07 -20.18 25.28
C THR A 6 -36.21 -20.00 24.00
N VAL A 7 -36.83 -19.69 22.87
CA VAL A 7 -36.13 -19.47 21.59
C VAL A 7 -35.20 -18.25 21.73
N ILE A 8 -35.66 -17.14 22.31
CA ILE A 8 -34.84 -15.93 22.51
C ILE A 8 -33.62 -16.23 23.38
N VAL A 9 -33.81 -16.94 24.50
CA VAL A 9 -32.70 -17.30 25.42
C VAL A 9 -31.68 -18.19 24.72
N LEU A 10 -32.12 -19.23 24.01
CA LEU A 10 -31.23 -20.13 23.28
C LEU A 10 -30.48 -19.40 22.18
N SER A 11 -31.11 -18.48 21.46
CA SER A 11 -30.45 -17.65 20.43
C SER A 11 -29.42 -16.74 21.03
N ALA A 12 -29.70 -16.10 22.18
CA ALA A 12 -28.77 -15.25 22.88
C ALA A 12 -27.52 -16.01 23.39
N VAL A 13 -27.73 -17.20 23.95
CA VAL A 13 -26.65 -18.10 24.40
C VAL A 13 -25.78 -18.55 23.22
N ALA A 14 -26.42 -18.94 22.11
CA ALA A 14 -25.72 -19.34 20.89
C ALA A 14 -24.88 -18.18 20.34
N LEU A 15 -25.42 -16.97 20.28
CA LEU A 15 -24.72 -15.78 19.82
C LEU A 15 -23.53 -15.45 20.73
N ALA A 16 -23.72 -15.54 22.04
CA ALA A 16 -22.64 -15.34 23.00
C ALA A 16 -21.53 -16.38 22.84
N GLY A 17 -21.90 -17.65 22.65
CA GLY A 17 -20.94 -18.72 22.39
C GLY A 17 -20.16 -18.53 21.10
N LEU A 18 -20.84 -18.14 20.01
CA LEU A 18 -20.19 -17.83 18.73
C LEU A 18 -19.23 -16.63 18.83
N SER A 19 -19.54 -15.66 19.70
CA SER A 19 -18.70 -14.48 19.89
C SER A 19 -17.36 -14.77 20.60
N LEU A 20 -17.21 -15.96 21.19
CA LEU A 20 -15.96 -16.44 21.79
C LEU A 20 -15.05 -17.18 20.78
N VAL A 21 -15.55 -17.43 19.58
CA VAL A 21 -14.79 -18.09 18.53
C VAL A 21 -14.19 -17.06 17.59
N HIS A 22 -12.91 -17.21 17.25
CA HIS A 22 -12.16 -16.30 16.39
C HIS A 22 -11.65 -17.03 15.13
N PRO A 23 -12.51 -17.31 14.13
CA PRO A 23 -12.18 -18.18 13.00
C PRO A 23 -11.08 -17.61 12.08
N PHE A 24 -10.85 -16.30 12.14
CA PHE A 24 -9.85 -15.60 11.33
C PHE A 24 -8.63 -15.13 12.13
N GLY A 25 -8.52 -15.54 13.40
CA GLY A 25 -7.54 -15.07 14.37
C GLY A 25 -8.12 -14.05 15.34
N ASN A 26 -7.44 -13.87 16.49
CA ASN A 26 -7.86 -12.92 17.51
C ASN A 26 -6.83 -11.77 17.63
N PRO A 27 -7.01 -10.66 16.90
CA PRO A 27 -6.08 -9.54 16.94
C PRO A 27 -6.10 -8.76 18.25
N ARG A 28 -7.01 -9.09 19.20
CA ARG A 28 -7.10 -8.48 20.54
C ARG A 28 -6.02 -8.98 21.50
N VAL A 29 -5.46 -10.16 21.24
CA VAL A 29 -4.43 -10.77 22.09
C VAL A 29 -3.01 -10.37 21.68
N GLU A 30 -2.85 -9.68 20.56
CA GLU A 30 -1.56 -9.16 20.18
C GLU A 30 -1.12 -8.05 21.17
N PRO A 31 0.14 -8.08 21.64
CA PRO A 31 0.61 -7.10 22.61
C PRO A 31 0.53 -5.69 21.99
N ALA A 32 -0.03 -4.76 22.75
CA ALA A 32 0.04 -3.35 22.43
C ALA A 32 1.51 -2.93 22.39
N ARG A 33 1.98 -2.48 21.24
CA ARG A 33 3.35 -1.96 21.06
C ARG A 33 3.38 -0.44 20.91
N GLY A 34 2.21 0.18 20.97
CA GLY A 34 2.07 1.61 20.73
C GLY A 34 2.36 2.01 19.28
N LEU A 35 2.29 3.30 19.04
CA LEU A 35 2.63 3.93 17.77
C LEU A 35 3.91 4.77 17.88
N ASP A 36 4.65 4.60 18.99
CA ASP A 36 5.83 5.42 19.29
C ASP A 36 6.88 5.36 18.18
N THR A 37 7.09 4.19 17.58
CA THR A 37 8.06 4.02 16.50
C THR A 37 7.69 4.80 15.25
N LEU A 38 6.39 4.87 14.90
CA LEU A 38 5.88 5.69 13.84
C LEU A 38 6.00 7.18 14.18
N LEU A 39 5.57 7.57 15.38
CA LEU A 39 5.54 8.96 15.83
C LEU A 39 6.94 9.58 15.93
N HIS A 40 7.94 8.79 16.29
CA HIS A 40 9.35 9.22 16.35
C HIS A 40 10.12 9.06 15.03
N ASN A 41 9.48 8.60 13.96
CA ASN A 41 10.15 8.47 12.66
C ASN A 41 10.49 9.86 12.10
N ALA A 42 11.79 10.17 12.03
CA ALA A 42 12.28 11.47 11.54
C ALA A 42 12.07 11.69 10.03
N ARG A 43 11.88 10.61 9.26
CA ARG A 43 11.65 10.67 7.80
C ARG A 43 10.20 10.99 7.43
N MET A 44 9.29 10.98 8.39
CA MET A 44 7.87 11.18 8.15
C MET A 44 7.41 12.53 8.72
N PRO A 45 6.77 13.40 7.91
CA PRO A 45 6.19 14.66 8.36
C PRO A 45 5.15 14.46 9.46
N GLU A 46 5.04 15.42 10.37
CA GLU A 46 4.17 15.32 11.53
C GLU A 46 2.69 15.24 11.15
N ASP A 47 2.26 16.01 10.16
CA ASP A 47 0.87 15.98 9.65
C ASP A 47 0.51 14.64 9.04
N ALA A 48 1.45 13.97 8.37
CA ALA A 48 1.26 12.64 7.83
C ALA A 48 1.20 11.57 8.93
N LYS A 49 2.05 11.66 9.95
CA LYS A 49 1.97 10.78 11.14
C LYS A 49 0.61 10.87 11.81
N GLN A 50 0.15 12.09 12.09
CA GLN A 50 -1.16 12.33 12.70
C GLN A 50 -2.30 11.79 11.84
N LEU A 51 -2.19 11.93 10.52
CA LEU A 51 -3.18 11.40 9.60
C LEU A 51 -3.21 9.87 9.62
N LEU A 52 -2.06 9.20 9.58
CA LEU A 52 -1.97 7.74 9.67
C LEU A 52 -2.54 7.22 10.99
N VAL A 53 -2.25 7.89 12.10
CA VAL A 53 -2.81 7.55 13.42
C VAL A 53 -4.33 7.69 13.43
N THR A 54 -4.85 8.79 12.92
CA THR A 54 -6.29 9.09 13.01
C THR A 54 -7.16 8.35 12.01
N LYS A 55 -6.62 7.95 10.85
CA LYS A 55 -7.40 7.36 9.76
C LYS A 55 -7.08 5.89 9.48
N CYS A 56 -5.89 5.42 9.85
CA CYS A 56 -5.40 4.11 9.45
C CYS A 56 -5.12 3.18 10.64
N ALA A 57 -4.73 3.73 11.81
CA ALA A 57 -4.24 2.94 12.93
C ALA A 57 -5.25 1.95 13.50
N ASP A 58 -6.56 2.23 13.44
CA ASP A 58 -7.58 1.30 13.94
C ASP A 58 -7.50 -0.09 13.32
N CYS A 59 -7.15 -0.17 12.03
CA CYS A 59 -6.97 -1.44 11.33
C CYS A 59 -5.49 -1.83 11.19
N HIS A 60 -4.61 -0.85 11.00
CA HIS A 60 -3.20 -1.04 10.66
C HIS A 60 -2.23 -0.86 11.84
N SER A 61 -2.70 -1.01 13.08
CA SER A 61 -1.83 -0.99 14.27
C SER A 61 -2.31 -1.95 15.35
N ASN A 62 -1.51 -2.16 16.38
CA ASN A 62 -1.91 -2.93 17.55
C ASN A 62 -2.78 -2.11 18.54
N GLU A 63 -3.05 -0.84 18.23
CA GLU A 63 -3.81 0.12 19.05
C GLU A 63 -5.26 0.29 18.58
N THR A 64 -5.90 -0.76 18.09
CA THR A 64 -7.28 -0.72 17.58
C THR A 64 -8.26 -0.21 18.64
N GLN A 65 -9.08 0.78 18.29
CA GLN A 65 -10.20 1.25 19.09
C GLN A 65 -11.42 0.36 18.80
N TRP A 66 -11.68 -0.63 19.68
CA TRP A 66 -12.70 -1.65 19.47
C TRP A 66 -14.11 -1.09 19.69
N PRO A 67 -14.95 -0.94 18.64
CA PRO A 67 -16.31 -0.48 18.81
C PRO A 67 -17.18 -1.54 19.48
N VAL A 68 -18.32 -1.13 20.06
CA VAL A 68 -19.22 -2.04 20.79
C VAL A 68 -19.73 -3.18 19.89
N TYR A 69 -20.06 -2.90 18.64
CA TYR A 69 -20.55 -3.89 17.69
C TYR A 69 -19.50 -4.93 17.28
N ALA A 70 -18.20 -4.66 17.50
CA ALA A 70 -17.13 -5.63 17.31
C ALA A 70 -17.09 -6.73 18.39
N ARG A 71 -18.04 -6.75 19.34
CA ARG A 71 -18.08 -7.75 20.42
C ARG A 71 -19.00 -8.93 20.09
N LEU A 72 -19.85 -8.83 19.07
CA LEU A 72 -20.86 -9.82 18.76
C LEU A 72 -20.65 -10.43 17.39
N ALA A 73 -20.65 -11.77 17.32
CA ALA A 73 -20.68 -12.50 16.05
C ALA A 73 -22.00 -12.27 15.31
N PRO A 74 -22.00 -12.26 13.96
CA PRO A 74 -20.88 -12.45 13.05
C PRO A 74 -20.07 -11.15 12.79
N GLY A 75 -20.50 -10.01 13.33
CA GLY A 75 -19.84 -8.70 13.12
C GLY A 75 -18.39 -8.70 13.60
N SER A 76 -18.14 -9.30 14.79
CA SER A 76 -16.78 -9.44 15.34
C SER A 76 -15.83 -10.17 14.38
N TRP A 77 -16.31 -11.24 13.73
CA TRP A 77 -15.49 -12.04 12.83
C TRP A 77 -15.04 -11.26 11.59
N LEU A 78 -15.94 -10.45 11.01
CA LEU A 78 -15.62 -9.63 9.85
C LEU A 78 -14.55 -8.58 10.22
N ILE A 79 -14.72 -7.92 11.35
CA ILE A 79 -13.79 -6.88 11.82
C ILE A 79 -12.43 -7.50 12.17
N GLU A 80 -12.41 -8.62 12.88
CA GLU A 80 -11.19 -9.34 13.23
C GLU A 80 -10.42 -9.79 11.99
N ARG A 81 -11.12 -10.33 10.99
CA ARG A 81 -10.54 -10.70 9.69
C ARG A 81 -9.89 -9.48 9.02
N ASP A 82 -10.64 -8.37 8.94
CA ASP A 82 -10.17 -7.17 8.25
C ASP A 82 -8.94 -6.57 8.97
N ILE A 83 -8.90 -6.60 10.31
CA ILE A 83 -7.75 -6.13 11.10
C ILE A 83 -6.54 -7.07 10.94
N VAL A 84 -6.74 -8.39 11.02
CA VAL A 84 -5.64 -9.36 10.81
C VAL A 84 -5.03 -9.18 9.43
N GLU A 85 -5.87 -9.04 8.41
CA GLU A 85 -5.41 -8.83 7.04
C GLU A 85 -4.70 -7.47 6.87
N ALA A 86 -5.22 -6.41 7.48
CA ALA A 86 -4.63 -5.08 7.45
C ALA A 86 -3.24 -5.09 8.10
N ARG A 87 -3.10 -5.67 9.31
CA ARG A 87 -1.80 -5.77 10.01
C ARG A 87 -0.79 -6.64 9.26
N ARG A 88 -1.27 -7.69 8.57
CA ARG A 88 -0.40 -8.53 7.74
C ARG A 88 0.18 -7.75 6.55
N LYS A 89 -0.60 -6.84 5.97
CA LYS A 89 -0.15 -5.99 4.86
C LYS A 89 0.75 -4.86 5.33
N MET A 90 0.38 -4.21 6.43
CA MET A 90 1.11 -3.10 7.03
C MET A 90 0.72 -2.99 8.49
N ASN A 91 1.70 -2.90 9.40
CA ASN A 91 1.47 -2.66 10.81
C ASN A 91 2.29 -1.45 11.28
N LEU A 92 1.60 -0.37 11.59
CA LEU A 92 2.20 0.90 12.05
C LEU A 92 2.89 0.77 13.41
N SER A 93 2.48 -0.19 14.24
CA SER A 93 3.12 -0.46 15.55
C SER A 93 4.48 -1.15 15.45
N THR A 94 4.87 -1.58 14.23
CA THR A 94 6.17 -2.23 13.97
C THR A 94 6.92 -1.51 12.85
N TRP A 95 6.65 -0.23 12.65
CA TRP A 95 7.21 0.56 11.56
C TRP A 95 8.74 0.59 11.54
N ASP A 96 9.35 0.64 12.72
CA ASP A 96 10.81 0.59 12.93
C ASP A 96 11.48 -0.74 12.56
N GLN A 97 10.70 -1.82 12.50
CA GLN A 97 11.21 -3.14 12.13
C GLN A 97 11.23 -3.35 10.60
N ILE A 98 10.69 -2.39 9.86
CA ILE A 98 10.61 -2.42 8.40
C ILE A 98 11.84 -1.70 7.85
N SER A 99 12.59 -2.34 6.93
CA SER A 99 13.73 -1.70 6.28
C SER A 99 13.30 -0.44 5.52
N ASP A 100 14.20 0.52 5.36
CA ASP A 100 13.92 1.77 4.64
C ASP A 100 13.35 1.53 3.23
N ASP A 101 13.91 0.56 2.49
CA ASP A 101 13.42 0.20 1.16
C ASP A 101 11.96 -0.32 1.19
N ALA A 102 11.63 -1.13 2.20
CA ALA A 102 10.27 -1.64 2.36
C ALA A 102 9.30 -0.57 2.88
N GLN A 103 9.77 0.37 3.70
CA GLN A 103 8.98 1.55 4.10
C GLN A 103 8.61 2.39 2.88
N ASP A 104 9.56 2.66 1.96
CA ASP A 104 9.30 3.41 0.73
C ASP A 104 8.24 2.72 -0.13
N VAL A 105 8.28 1.40 -0.25
CA VAL A 105 7.24 0.61 -0.94
C VAL A 105 5.88 0.75 -0.27
N LEU A 106 5.83 0.66 1.07
CA LEU A 106 4.58 0.82 1.82
C LEU A 106 4.01 2.24 1.70
N VAL A 107 4.86 3.26 1.71
CA VAL A 107 4.44 4.65 1.47
C VAL A 107 3.79 4.79 0.08
N GLY A 108 4.40 4.22 -0.96
CA GLY A 108 3.79 4.19 -2.30
C GLY A 108 2.42 3.51 -2.31
N LYS A 109 2.26 2.38 -1.60
CA LYS A 109 0.96 1.70 -1.47
C LYS A 109 -0.06 2.53 -0.69
N ILE A 110 0.33 3.17 0.41
CA ILE A 110 -0.55 4.07 1.16
C ILE A 110 -1.11 5.17 0.25
N ILE A 111 -0.25 5.78 -0.57
CA ILE A 111 -0.65 6.85 -1.49
C ILE A 111 -1.60 6.31 -2.56
N ALA A 112 -1.28 5.17 -3.18
CA ALA A 112 -2.10 4.55 -4.20
C ALA A 112 -3.51 4.21 -3.69
N GLU A 113 -3.61 3.56 -2.54
CA GLU A 113 -4.88 3.21 -1.89
C GLU A 113 -5.70 4.45 -1.46
N ALA A 114 -5.02 5.50 -1.01
CA ALA A 114 -5.67 6.76 -0.66
C ALA A 114 -6.24 7.47 -1.90
N LYS A 115 -5.52 7.47 -3.02
CA LYS A 115 -5.97 8.09 -4.30
C LYS A 115 -7.08 7.29 -4.98
N SER A 116 -7.01 5.95 -4.98
CA SER A 116 -8.06 5.10 -5.53
C SER A 116 -9.37 5.22 -4.73
N GLY A 117 -9.26 5.55 -3.44
CA GLY A 117 -10.38 5.59 -2.52
C GLY A 117 -10.80 4.20 -2.02
N ASP A 118 -9.95 3.19 -2.19
CA ASP A 118 -10.20 1.83 -1.71
C ASP A 118 -9.97 1.72 -0.19
N MET A 119 -9.12 2.61 0.35
CA MET A 119 -8.90 2.75 1.80
C MET A 119 -9.37 4.13 2.32
N PRO A 120 -9.99 4.15 3.50
CA PRO A 120 -10.59 3.06 4.27
C PRO A 120 -11.74 2.37 3.51
N PRO A 121 -11.96 1.05 3.69
CA PRO A 121 -12.91 0.29 2.89
C PRO A 121 -14.35 0.80 3.06
N PRO A 122 -15.23 0.65 2.05
CA PRO A 122 -16.58 1.21 2.04
C PRO A 122 -17.44 0.81 3.24
N GLN A 123 -17.36 -0.45 3.68
CA GLN A 123 -18.10 -0.95 4.85
C GLN A 123 -17.66 -0.27 6.15
N TYR A 124 -16.38 0.05 6.30
CA TYR A 124 -15.87 0.79 7.45
C TYR A 124 -16.35 2.25 7.41
N ARG A 125 -16.25 2.90 6.26
CA ARG A 125 -16.69 4.29 6.07
C ARG A 125 -18.20 4.49 6.30
N ALA A 126 -19.01 3.46 6.06
CA ALA A 126 -20.46 3.51 6.31
C ALA A 126 -20.80 3.70 7.79
N LEU A 127 -19.95 3.19 8.69
CA LEU A 127 -20.11 3.28 10.15
C LEU A 127 -19.21 4.37 10.77
N HIS A 128 -18.13 4.78 10.07
CA HIS A 128 -17.11 5.71 10.53
C HIS A 128 -16.90 6.82 9.49
N TRP A 129 -17.82 7.75 9.40
CA TRP A 129 -17.82 8.82 8.35
C TRP A 129 -16.60 9.73 8.44
N SER A 130 -16.10 9.97 9.66
CA SER A 130 -14.87 10.73 9.91
C SER A 130 -13.60 10.04 9.38
N ALA A 131 -13.66 8.74 9.10
CA ALA A 131 -12.54 8.00 8.52
C ALA A 131 -12.35 8.29 7.03
N LYS A 132 -13.34 8.82 6.32
CA LYS A 132 -13.21 9.17 4.90
C LYS A 132 -12.06 10.15 4.70
N LEU A 133 -11.18 9.83 3.75
CA LEU A 133 -10.11 10.72 3.35
C LEU A 133 -10.66 11.87 2.51
N THR A 134 -10.20 13.08 2.83
CA THR A 134 -10.44 14.29 2.06
C THR A 134 -9.36 14.46 1.00
N GLN A 135 -9.55 15.38 0.05
CA GLN A 135 -8.50 15.73 -0.91
C GLN A 135 -7.24 16.28 -0.22
N THR A 136 -7.42 16.99 0.89
CA THR A 136 -6.30 17.50 1.71
C THR A 136 -5.53 16.34 2.34
N ASP A 137 -6.23 15.32 2.87
CA ASP A 137 -5.59 14.12 3.43
C ASP A 137 -4.77 13.38 2.36
N VAL A 138 -5.34 13.20 1.17
CA VAL A 138 -4.64 12.59 0.03
C VAL A 138 -3.41 13.41 -0.38
N ALA A 139 -3.51 14.75 -0.38
CA ALA A 139 -2.37 15.63 -0.67
C ALA A 139 -1.26 15.51 0.39
N ILE A 140 -1.61 15.41 1.68
CA ILE A 140 -0.65 15.16 2.77
C ILE A 140 0.08 13.84 2.54
N LEU A 141 -0.65 12.74 2.31
CA LEU A 141 -0.05 11.43 2.06
C LEU A 141 0.84 11.44 0.80
N SER A 142 0.42 12.13 -0.26
CA SER A 142 1.20 12.22 -1.51
C SER A 142 2.55 12.92 -1.33
N ARG A 143 2.72 13.76 -0.31
CA ARG A 143 4.03 14.34 0.03
C ARG A 143 4.98 13.34 0.66
N LEU A 144 4.48 12.30 1.34
CA LEU A 144 5.33 11.26 1.93
C LEU A 144 6.30 10.63 0.93
N GLY A 145 5.86 10.42 -0.29
CA GLY A 145 6.71 9.85 -1.33
C GLY A 145 7.82 10.81 -1.81
N LYS A 146 7.70 12.10 -1.54
CA LYS A 146 8.63 13.14 -2.01
C LYS A 146 9.60 13.63 -0.93
N GLU A 147 9.18 13.61 0.32
CA GLU A 147 9.99 14.06 1.45
C GLU A 147 10.99 12.96 1.87
N GLY A 148 12.26 13.29 1.86
CA GLY A 148 13.38 12.36 2.09
C GLY A 148 14.15 11.96 0.83
N GLN A 149 13.70 12.41 -0.34
CA GLN A 149 14.44 12.24 -1.58
C GLN A 149 15.50 13.32 -1.73
N THR A 150 16.69 13.10 -1.21
CA THR A 150 17.86 13.86 -1.63
C THR A 150 18.19 13.45 -3.07
N GLU A 151 18.13 14.39 -4.01
CA GLU A 151 18.67 14.16 -5.37
C GLU A 151 20.14 13.83 -5.26
N SER A 152 20.48 12.55 -5.38
CA SER A 152 21.87 12.14 -5.57
C SER A 152 22.17 12.08 -7.07
N THR A 153 23.36 12.53 -7.46
CA THR A 153 23.88 12.29 -8.81
C THR A 153 24.20 10.80 -8.97
N SER A 154 24.09 10.31 -10.20
CA SER A 154 24.55 8.95 -10.52
C SER A 154 26.07 8.89 -10.40
N ASP A 155 26.61 7.90 -9.69
CA ASP A 155 28.04 7.71 -9.50
C ASP A 155 28.70 6.97 -10.69
N GLY A 156 27.89 6.54 -11.69
CA GLY A 156 28.41 5.82 -12.86
C GLY A 156 27.30 5.23 -13.76
N PRO A 157 27.69 4.47 -14.78
CA PRO A 157 26.73 3.80 -15.66
C PRO A 157 25.90 2.78 -14.90
N GLY A 158 24.67 2.54 -15.38
CA GLY A 158 23.77 1.56 -14.80
C GLY A 158 24.32 0.12 -14.91
N ASP A 159 24.14 -0.66 -13.85
CA ASP A 159 24.56 -2.06 -13.76
C ASP A 159 23.32 -2.94 -13.59
N ALA A 160 23.13 -3.90 -14.49
CA ALA A 160 21.93 -4.74 -14.51
C ALA A 160 21.86 -5.73 -13.33
N VAL A 161 23.00 -6.12 -12.74
CA VAL A 161 23.01 -7.01 -11.56
C VAL A 161 22.51 -6.26 -10.34
N ARG A 162 23.04 -5.06 -10.08
CA ARG A 162 22.52 -4.18 -9.02
C ARG A 162 21.07 -3.79 -9.30
N GLY A 163 20.71 -3.54 -10.56
CA GLY A 163 19.35 -3.23 -10.98
C GLY A 163 18.36 -4.35 -10.69
N LYS A 164 18.77 -5.61 -10.78
CA LYS A 164 17.97 -6.75 -10.34
C LYS A 164 17.68 -6.67 -8.84
N ASP A 165 18.70 -6.41 -8.03
CA ASP A 165 18.54 -6.27 -6.58
C ASP A 165 17.59 -5.12 -6.22
N VAL A 166 17.68 -3.98 -6.93
CA VAL A 166 16.74 -2.86 -6.77
C VAL A 166 15.32 -3.30 -7.13
N PHE A 167 15.15 -4.01 -8.25
CA PHE A 167 13.85 -4.51 -8.68
C PHE A 167 13.23 -5.45 -7.64
N GLU A 168 14.00 -6.40 -7.14
CA GLU A 168 13.55 -7.38 -6.13
C GLU A 168 13.14 -6.70 -4.82
N LYS A 169 13.89 -5.69 -4.37
CA LYS A 169 13.63 -4.99 -3.11
C LYS A 169 12.48 -3.99 -3.20
N ARG A 170 12.33 -3.27 -4.33
CA ARG A 170 11.46 -2.11 -4.42
C ARG A 170 10.25 -2.29 -5.36
N CYS A 171 10.35 -3.15 -6.37
CA CYS A 171 9.32 -3.23 -7.42
C CYS A 171 8.41 -4.45 -7.28
N THR A 172 8.91 -5.57 -6.73
CA THR A 172 8.16 -6.83 -6.62
C THR A 172 6.96 -6.75 -5.68
N GLY A 173 6.88 -5.71 -4.85
CA GLY A 173 5.70 -5.43 -4.03
C GLY A 173 4.44 -5.18 -4.87
N CYS A 174 4.59 -4.60 -6.08
CA CYS A 174 3.48 -4.27 -6.97
C CYS A 174 3.62 -4.90 -8.35
N HIS A 175 4.84 -5.21 -8.82
CA HIS A 175 5.13 -5.74 -10.15
C HIS A 175 5.69 -7.16 -10.11
N ALA A 176 5.48 -7.94 -11.19
CA ALA A 176 6.24 -9.12 -11.49
C ALA A 176 6.84 -8.99 -12.91
N MET A 177 7.82 -9.83 -13.25
CA MET A 177 8.39 -9.81 -14.60
C MET A 177 7.40 -10.38 -15.61
N ASP A 178 6.73 -11.47 -15.29
CA ASP A 178 5.94 -12.32 -16.20
C ASP A 178 4.43 -12.21 -16.00
N ALA A 179 3.97 -11.61 -14.90
CA ALA A 179 2.56 -11.53 -14.55
C ALA A 179 2.12 -10.12 -14.17
N ASP A 180 0.88 -9.77 -14.49
CA ASP A 180 0.22 -8.58 -14.00
C ASP A 180 -0.19 -8.77 -12.54
N ARG A 181 0.04 -7.76 -11.70
CA ARG A 181 -0.32 -7.72 -10.28
C ARG A 181 -1.03 -6.39 -9.98
N GLU A 182 -0.69 -5.69 -8.90
CA GLU A 182 -1.11 -4.30 -8.66
C GLU A 182 -0.62 -3.37 -9.78
N GLY A 183 0.60 -3.64 -10.29
CA GLY A 183 1.17 -3.02 -11.48
C GLY A 183 1.26 -4.02 -12.64
N PRO A 184 1.46 -3.53 -13.88
CA PRO A 184 1.61 -4.38 -15.06
C PRO A 184 2.92 -5.17 -15.01
N ARG A 185 2.96 -6.30 -15.74
CA ARG A 185 4.18 -7.09 -15.93
C ARG A 185 5.29 -6.26 -16.57
N MET A 186 6.53 -6.52 -16.12
CA MET A 186 7.70 -5.72 -16.49
C MET A 186 8.52 -6.33 -17.62
N ALA A 187 8.39 -7.63 -17.91
CA ALA A 187 9.05 -8.24 -19.05
C ALA A 187 8.76 -7.48 -20.36
N GLY A 188 9.82 -7.12 -21.08
CA GLY A 188 9.71 -6.36 -22.32
C GLY A 188 9.20 -4.92 -22.15
N VAL A 189 9.28 -4.33 -20.95
CA VAL A 189 8.87 -2.94 -20.73
C VAL A 189 9.72 -1.96 -21.53
N PHE A 190 11.02 -2.18 -21.62
CA PHE A 190 11.91 -1.32 -22.40
C PHE A 190 11.61 -1.44 -23.91
N GLY A 191 11.30 -0.32 -24.55
CA GLY A 191 10.84 -0.24 -25.94
C GLY A 191 9.33 -0.37 -26.12
N ARG A 192 8.55 -0.68 -25.05
CA ARG A 192 7.09 -0.83 -25.10
C ARG A 192 6.40 0.53 -24.92
N LYS A 193 5.24 0.70 -25.57
CA LYS A 193 4.37 1.87 -25.32
C LYS A 193 3.77 1.79 -23.92
N ALA A 194 3.71 2.94 -23.24
CA ALA A 194 3.02 3.05 -21.96
C ALA A 194 1.53 2.71 -22.12
N GLY A 195 0.94 2.09 -21.11
CA GLY A 195 -0.48 1.75 -21.11
C GLY A 195 -0.88 0.65 -22.10
N SER A 196 0.06 -0.13 -22.67
CA SER A 196 -0.21 -1.06 -23.78
C SER A 196 -0.28 -2.54 -23.40
N VAL A 197 -0.11 -2.92 -22.12
CA VAL A 197 -0.29 -4.32 -21.72
C VAL A 197 -1.77 -4.66 -21.80
N ALA A 198 -2.09 -5.66 -22.62
CA ALA A 198 -3.48 -6.08 -22.82
C ALA A 198 -4.11 -6.58 -21.52
N GLY A 199 -5.34 -6.15 -21.25
CA GLY A 199 -6.10 -6.56 -20.08
C GLY A 199 -5.76 -5.83 -18.78
N PHE A 200 -4.67 -5.04 -18.74
CA PHE A 200 -4.33 -4.28 -17.54
C PHE A 200 -5.09 -2.94 -17.47
N ASP A 201 -5.60 -2.59 -16.28
CA ASP A 201 -6.37 -1.36 -16.05
C ASP A 201 -5.47 -0.17 -15.71
N TYR A 202 -5.03 0.53 -16.76
CA TYR A 202 -4.25 1.77 -16.63
C TYR A 202 -5.14 3.00 -16.43
N SER A 203 -4.54 4.07 -15.87
CA SER A 203 -5.17 5.40 -15.92
C SER A 203 -5.36 5.90 -17.36
N ALA A 204 -6.32 6.79 -17.56
CA ALA A 204 -6.59 7.38 -18.87
C ALA A 204 -5.39 8.18 -19.39
N GLY A 205 -4.74 8.94 -18.51
CA GLY A 205 -3.55 9.71 -18.86
C GLY A 205 -2.40 8.84 -19.33
N LEU A 206 -2.14 7.70 -18.65
CA LEU A 206 -1.06 6.81 -19.06
C LEU A 206 -1.36 6.12 -20.40
N LYS A 207 -2.61 5.70 -20.64
CA LYS A 207 -3.04 5.14 -21.95
C LYS A 207 -2.85 6.12 -23.10
N ASN A 208 -3.11 7.39 -22.84
CA ASN A 208 -3.10 8.45 -23.85
C ASN A 208 -1.78 9.24 -23.89
N SER A 209 -0.80 8.90 -23.06
CA SER A 209 0.44 9.65 -22.90
C SER A 209 1.34 9.67 -24.15
N GLY A 210 1.21 8.67 -25.02
CA GLY A 210 2.10 8.49 -26.18
C GLY A 210 3.54 8.10 -25.79
N ILE A 211 3.83 7.88 -24.53
CA ILE A 211 5.17 7.54 -24.01
C ILE A 211 5.59 6.18 -24.56
N THR A 212 6.84 6.08 -25.03
CA THR A 212 7.54 4.82 -25.22
C THR A 212 8.65 4.71 -24.19
N TRP A 213 8.73 3.58 -23.52
CA TRP A 213 9.69 3.37 -22.46
C TRP A 213 11.11 3.19 -23.02
N ASN A 214 11.97 4.12 -22.73
CA ASN A 214 13.40 4.11 -23.02
C ASN A 214 14.17 4.66 -21.80
N GLU A 215 15.49 4.75 -21.89
CA GLU A 215 16.32 5.24 -20.79
C GLU A 215 15.83 6.60 -20.26
N ALA A 216 15.59 7.56 -21.15
CA ALA A 216 15.21 8.92 -20.77
C ALA A 216 13.79 9.00 -20.16
N THR A 217 12.84 8.23 -20.71
CA THR A 217 11.46 8.23 -20.22
C THR A 217 11.32 7.42 -18.93
N LEU A 218 12.06 6.32 -18.77
CA LEU A 218 12.11 5.55 -17.54
C LEU A 218 12.80 6.34 -16.42
N GLU A 219 13.89 7.08 -16.71
CA GLU A 219 14.54 7.95 -15.72
C GLU A 219 13.56 8.99 -15.16
N LYS A 220 12.83 9.68 -16.05
CA LYS A 220 11.81 10.66 -15.63
C LYS A 220 10.67 10.01 -14.86
N TRP A 221 10.20 8.85 -15.31
CA TRP A 221 9.12 8.11 -14.68
C TRP A 221 9.47 7.64 -13.27
N LEU A 222 10.64 7.02 -13.13
CA LEU A 222 11.11 6.52 -11.83
C LEU A 222 11.41 7.65 -10.83
N ARG A 223 11.74 8.84 -11.33
CA ARG A 223 11.96 10.04 -10.53
C ARG A 223 10.67 10.70 -10.06
N GLY A 224 9.58 10.60 -10.85
CA GLY A 224 8.32 11.24 -10.52
C GLY A 224 7.22 10.88 -11.52
N PRO A 225 6.53 9.74 -11.35
CA PRO A 225 5.48 9.32 -12.28
C PRO A 225 4.38 10.36 -12.45
N ASP A 226 3.95 10.98 -11.36
CA ASP A 226 2.90 12.01 -11.31
C ASP A 226 3.28 13.32 -12.01
N THR A 227 4.58 13.60 -12.14
CA THR A 227 5.05 14.77 -12.89
C THR A 227 4.95 14.57 -14.41
N MET A 228 4.99 13.30 -14.87
CA MET A 228 4.82 12.95 -16.28
C MET A 228 3.35 12.71 -16.64
N VAL A 229 2.61 12.05 -15.75
CA VAL A 229 1.21 11.66 -15.94
C VAL A 229 0.47 11.90 -14.62
N PRO A 230 -0.19 13.05 -14.46
CA PRO A 230 -0.78 13.47 -13.17
C PRO A 230 -1.84 12.52 -12.59
N ASP A 231 -2.53 11.74 -13.46
CA ASP A 231 -3.54 10.75 -13.06
C ASP A 231 -2.97 9.32 -12.95
N THR A 232 -1.65 9.17 -12.89
CA THR A 232 -1.04 7.84 -12.76
C THR A 232 -1.49 7.13 -11.49
N LYS A 233 -1.65 5.82 -11.59
CA LYS A 233 -1.89 4.94 -10.43
C LYS A 233 -0.58 4.50 -9.74
N MET A 234 0.57 4.80 -10.33
CA MET A 234 1.88 4.50 -9.74
C MET A 234 2.36 5.70 -8.94
N ASP A 235 2.37 5.57 -7.64
CA ASP A 235 2.79 6.58 -6.67
C ASP A 235 4.10 6.20 -5.95
N PHE A 236 4.98 5.54 -6.67
CA PHE A 236 6.27 5.10 -6.16
C PHE A 236 7.42 5.81 -6.89
N TYR A 237 8.39 6.27 -6.11
CA TYR A 237 9.55 7.04 -6.56
C TYR A 237 10.84 6.31 -6.21
N VAL A 238 11.81 6.35 -7.11
CA VAL A 238 13.17 5.87 -6.85
C VAL A 238 14.07 7.09 -6.65
N ALA A 239 14.36 7.41 -5.40
CA ALA A 239 15.07 8.65 -5.04
C ALA A 239 16.51 8.69 -5.59
N LYS A 240 17.26 7.59 -5.43
CA LYS A 240 18.68 7.53 -5.78
C LYS A 240 18.88 7.40 -7.29
N ALA A 241 19.61 8.34 -7.89
CA ALA A 241 19.88 8.33 -9.33
C ALA A 241 20.62 7.07 -9.78
N GLN A 242 21.55 6.56 -8.97
CA GLN A 242 22.26 5.32 -9.29
C GLN A 242 21.32 4.11 -9.31
N GLU A 243 20.37 4.01 -8.35
CA GLU A 243 19.37 2.92 -8.36
C GLU A 243 18.47 3.00 -9.60
N ARG A 244 18.10 4.21 -10.06
CA ARG A 244 17.33 4.38 -11.30
C ARG A 244 18.12 3.91 -12.51
N SER A 245 19.39 4.32 -12.63
CA SER A 245 20.27 3.90 -13.72
C SER A 245 20.46 2.38 -13.75
N ASP A 246 20.69 1.75 -12.59
CA ASP A 246 20.86 0.32 -12.44
C ASP A 246 19.58 -0.43 -12.81
N LEU A 247 18.42 0.02 -12.32
CA LEU A 247 17.12 -0.56 -12.64
C LEU A 247 16.80 -0.48 -14.13
N ILE A 248 17.10 0.65 -14.78
CA ILE A 248 16.91 0.83 -16.23
C ILE A 248 17.79 -0.15 -17.01
N ALA A 249 19.04 -0.33 -16.60
CA ALA A 249 19.94 -1.31 -17.21
C ALA A 249 19.39 -2.75 -17.11
N TYR A 250 18.85 -3.12 -15.94
CA TYR A 250 18.20 -4.42 -15.74
C TYR A 250 16.96 -4.61 -16.62
N LEU A 251 16.08 -3.61 -16.70
CA LEU A 251 14.88 -3.68 -17.51
C LEU A 251 15.20 -3.74 -19.01
N LYS A 252 16.26 -3.06 -19.46
CA LYS A 252 16.75 -3.10 -20.83
C LYS A 252 17.28 -4.48 -21.18
N GLN A 253 18.14 -5.06 -20.35
CA GLN A 253 18.68 -6.40 -20.53
C GLN A 253 17.57 -7.47 -20.65
N ASN A 254 16.54 -7.39 -19.80
CA ASN A 254 15.40 -8.30 -19.87
C ASN A 254 14.53 -8.14 -21.13
N ALA A 255 14.49 -6.94 -21.71
CA ALA A 255 13.77 -6.74 -22.96
C ALA A 255 14.53 -7.32 -24.18
N GLU A 256 15.84 -7.34 -24.14
CA GLU A 256 16.69 -7.92 -25.18
C GLU A 256 16.66 -9.46 -25.14
N ALA A 257 16.54 -10.05 -23.96
CA ALA A 257 16.46 -11.51 -23.78
C ALA A 257 15.13 -12.12 -24.30
N ILE A 258 14.10 -11.33 -24.57
CA ILE A 258 12.77 -11.78 -25.03
C ILE A 258 12.62 -11.65 -26.56
N ARG A 259 13.53 -10.97 -27.24
CA ARG A 259 13.56 -10.80 -28.70
C ARG A 259 14.29 -11.94 -29.36
#